data_7b03744ada70a121fae329ae19d24929
#
_entry.id   7b03744ada70a121fae329ae19d24929
#
_cell.length_a   1.000
_cell.length_b   1.000
_cell.length_c   1.000
_cell.angle_alpha   90.00
_cell.angle_beta   90.00
_cell.angle_gamma   90.00
#
_symmetry.space_group_name_H-M   'P 1'
#
loop_
_entity.id
_entity.type
_entity.pdbx_description
1 polymer ?
#
loop_
_entity_poly.entity_id
_entity_poly.type
_entity_poly.pdbx_seq_one_letter_code
_entity_poly.pdbx_strand_id
1 'polypeptide(L)'
;MTREVVVVSAVRTAIGTFGGSLKDVPPTELGALVVRESLVRANVEGKDVGHVVFGHVVNTEPKDMYLSRVAAINGGCGEGTPAFNVNRLCGSGLQAIVNASQSILLGDTDVAIGGGAENMSRVPFASLNMRWGARMGDTKMVDMMIGALHDPFHNIHMGVTAENIAAKWGITREDQDRLAVESHNRAERATQSGVFKDQIVPVTLKSRKGDVQYATDEHFRPGATLEDLAKLKPVFIKENGTVTAGNASGINDAAAAVVLMDAGAAKARGAKPLARLVAYAHAGVDPKYMGIGPVPATQLALKKAGLTVNDLDVIEANEAFAAQACAVTKDLGLDPAKVNPNGSGISLGHPIGATGALITVKAIHELQRIQGRYALVTMCIGGGQGIAAIFERI
;
A
#
# COMPACT_ATOMS: atom_id res chain seq x y z
N MET A 1 14.43 -29.76 -1.76
CA MET A 1 13.93 -28.93 -2.87
C MET A 1 13.78 -27.52 -2.32
N THR A 2 14.27 -26.50 -2.99
CA THR A 2 14.01 -25.10 -2.64
C THR A 2 12.54 -24.81 -2.84
N ARG A 3 11.85 -24.34 -1.79
CA ARG A 3 10.43 -23.95 -1.87
C ARG A 3 10.30 -22.67 -2.70
N GLU A 4 9.25 -22.57 -3.49
CA GLU A 4 8.89 -21.36 -4.24
C GLU A 4 7.53 -20.86 -3.77
N VAL A 5 7.34 -19.55 -3.71
CA VAL A 5 6.08 -18.94 -3.28
C VAL A 5 5.34 -18.40 -4.47
N VAL A 6 4.10 -18.86 -4.63
CA VAL A 6 3.18 -18.39 -5.66
C VAL A 6 1.99 -17.66 -5.07
N VAL A 7 1.45 -16.69 -5.80
CA VAL A 7 0.23 -15.97 -5.46
C VAL A 7 -0.92 -16.64 -6.18
N VAL A 8 -1.91 -17.13 -5.44
CA VAL A 8 -3.08 -17.81 -6.01
C VAL A 8 -4.35 -16.97 -5.96
N SER A 9 -4.34 -15.89 -5.20
CA SER A 9 -5.42 -14.89 -5.18
C SER A 9 -4.88 -13.53 -4.74
N ALA A 10 -5.46 -12.45 -5.29
CA ALA A 10 -5.10 -11.08 -4.97
C ALA A 10 -6.36 -10.19 -5.05
N VAL A 11 -6.75 -9.58 -3.94
CA VAL A 11 -7.98 -8.78 -3.82
C VAL A 11 -7.77 -7.53 -2.98
N ARG A 12 -8.57 -6.49 -3.22
CA ARG A 12 -8.58 -5.25 -2.44
C ARG A 12 -9.99 -4.69 -2.29
N THR A 13 -10.22 -3.86 -1.31
CA THR A 13 -11.39 -2.97 -1.30
C THR A 13 -11.18 -1.82 -2.29
N ALA A 14 -12.24 -1.10 -2.63
CA ALA A 14 -12.08 0.26 -3.12
C ALA A 14 -11.45 1.14 -2.03
N ILE A 15 -10.74 2.18 -2.45
CA ILE A 15 -10.02 3.09 -1.55
C ILE A 15 -10.92 4.27 -1.22
N GLY A 16 -11.20 4.47 0.09
CA GLY A 16 -11.93 5.60 0.62
C GLY A 16 -11.04 6.83 0.80
N THR A 17 -11.60 8.02 0.64
CA THR A 17 -10.94 9.27 0.98
C THR A 17 -11.15 9.62 2.46
N PHE A 18 -10.34 10.52 2.99
CA PHE A 18 -10.44 10.97 4.39
C PHE A 18 -11.84 11.53 4.70
N GLY A 19 -12.48 10.96 5.71
CA GLY A 19 -13.85 11.29 6.09
C GLY A 19 -14.92 10.87 5.07
N GLY A 20 -14.54 10.05 4.06
CA GLY A 20 -15.40 9.56 2.98
C GLY A 20 -16.20 8.31 3.33
N SER A 21 -16.44 7.49 2.31
CA SER A 21 -17.37 6.35 2.39
C SER A 21 -16.97 5.29 3.41
N LEU A 22 -15.66 5.07 3.64
CA LEU A 22 -15.16 4.04 4.56
C LEU A 22 -14.85 4.54 5.98
N LYS A 23 -15.07 5.82 6.29
CA LYS A 23 -14.67 6.45 7.57
C LYS A 23 -15.14 5.72 8.82
N ASP A 24 -16.31 5.09 8.76
CA ASP A 24 -16.93 4.42 9.91
C ASP A 24 -16.70 2.91 9.93
N VAL A 25 -16.01 2.35 8.92
CA VAL A 25 -15.75 0.91 8.82
C VAL A 25 -14.42 0.57 9.50
N PRO A 26 -14.43 -0.23 10.58
CA PRO A 26 -13.20 -0.62 11.26
C PRO A 26 -12.20 -1.34 10.34
N PRO A 27 -10.88 -1.10 10.47
CA PRO A 27 -9.89 -1.79 9.65
C PRO A 27 -9.91 -3.31 9.83
N THR A 28 -10.33 -3.81 10.98
CA THR A 28 -10.54 -5.24 11.24
C THR A 28 -11.66 -5.84 10.39
N GLU A 29 -12.72 -5.09 10.09
CA GLU A 29 -13.82 -5.53 9.22
C GLU A 29 -13.39 -5.51 7.74
N LEU A 30 -12.70 -4.46 7.30
CA LEU A 30 -12.11 -4.40 5.97
C LEU A 30 -11.12 -5.55 5.75
N GLY A 31 -10.25 -5.84 6.74
CA GLY A 31 -9.32 -6.96 6.72
C GLY A 31 -10.03 -8.32 6.61
N ALA A 32 -11.08 -8.54 7.41
CA ALA A 32 -11.86 -9.77 7.36
C ALA A 32 -12.56 -9.98 6.00
N LEU A 33 -13.05 -8.91 5.40
CA LEU A 33 -13.68 -8.94 4.08
C LEU A 33 -12.71 -9.43 3.01
N VAL A 34 -11.51 -8.83 2.94
CA VAL A 34 -10.52 -9.22 1.92
C VAL A 34 -9.92 -10.59 2.19
N VAL A 35 -9.77 -11.04 3.44
CA VAL A 35 -9.39 -12.42 3.78
C VAL A 35 -10.42 -13.40 3.23
N ARG A 36 -11.70 -13.19 3.56
CA ARG A 36 -12.79 -14.07 3.11
C ARG A 36 -12.84 -14.20 1.60
N GLU A 37 -12.84 -13.09 0.90
CA GLU A 37 -12.92 -13.09 -0.56
C GLU A 37 -11.65 -13.68 -1.20
N SER A 38 -10.47 -13.43 -0.62
CA SER A 38 -9.23 -14.00 -1.13
C SER A 38 -9.19 -15.53 -1.02
N LEU A 39 -9.75 -16.10 0.05
CA LEU A 39 -9.90 -17.54 0.23
C LEU A 39 -10.87 -18.13 -0.79
N VAL A 40 -12.02 -17.48 -1.02
CA VAL A 40 -13.02 -17.91 -2.01
C VAL A 40 -12.39 -17.96 -3.40
N ARG A 41 -11.71 -16.89 -3.82
CA ARG A 41 -11.08 -16.82 -5.15
C ARG A 41 -9.91 -17.79 -5.30
N ALA A 42 -9.17 -18.07 -4.22
CA ALA A 42 -8.10 -19.06 -4.22
C ALA A 42 -8.63 -20.51 -4.19
N ASN A 43 -9.91 -20.72 -3.94
CA ASN A 43 -10.49 -22.04 -3.62
C ASN A 43 -9.71 -22.75 -2.50
N VAL A 44 -9.43 -22.01 -1.41
CA VAL A 44 -8.71 -22.49 -0.23
C VAL A 44 -9.65 -22.50 0.96
N GLU A 45 -9.70 -23.62 1.68
CA GLU A 45 -10.42 -23.67 2.95
C GLU A 45 -9.64 -22.95 4.04
N GLY A 46 -10.33 -22.16 4.86
CA GLY A 46 -9.66 -21.36 5.89
C GLY A 46 -8.86 -22.18 6.91
N LYS A 47 -9.22 -23.45 7.15
CA LYS A 47 -8.47 -24.37 8.03
C LYS A 47 -7.07 -24.72 7.50
N ASP A 48 -6.86 -24.57 6.17
CA ASP A 48 -5.59 -24.87 5.50
C ASP A 48 -4.59 -23.72 5.57
N VAL A 49 -5.03 -22.54 6.02
CA VAL A 49 -4.17 -21.37 6.19
C VAL A 49 -3.35 -21.52 7.47
N GLY A 50 -2.04 -21.64 7.32
CA GLY A 50 -1.16 -21.83 8.47
C GLY A 50 -0.60 -20.52 9.03
N HIS A 51 -0.73 -19.37 8.34
CA HIS A 51 -0.28 -18.08 8.85
C HIS A 51 -0.97 -16.89 8.18
N VAL A 52 -1.28 -15.84 8.96
CA VAL A 52 -1.84 -14.58 8.44
C VAL A 52 -1.04 -13.39 8.95
N VAL A 53 -0.58 -12.52 8.05
CA VAL A 53 0.17 -11.32 8.39
C VAL A 53 -0.48 -10.11 7.71
N PHE A 54 -0.80 -9.07 8.48
CA PHE A 54 -1.34 -7.82 7.95
C PHE A 54 -0.49 -6.63 8.36
N GLY A 55 -0.27 -5.75 7.41
CA GLY A 55 0.26 -4.41 7.65
C GLY A 55 -0.82 -3.52 8.28
N HIS A 56 -0.45 -2.88 9.39
CA HIS A 56 -1.28 -1.92 10.10
C HIS A 56 -0.41 -0.96 10.88
N VAL A 57 -0.65 0.34 10.78
CA VAL A 57 0.25 1.36 11.34
C VAL A 57 -0.33 2.02 12.58
N VAL A 58 -1.57 2.49 12.52
CA VAL A 58 -2.17 3.24 13.62
C VAL A 58 -3.47 2.58 14.08
N ASN A 59 -3.47 2.08 15.31
CA ASN A 59 -4.66 1.49 15.90
C ASN A 59 -5.76 2.56 16.07
N THR A 60 -6.94 2.30 15.56
CA THR A 60 -8.12 3.17 15.65
C THR A 60 -8.97 2.86 16.87
N GLU A 61 -8.87 1.63 17.35
CA GLU A 61 -9.54 1.11 18.53
C GLU A 61 -8.70 -0.04 19.16
N PRO A 62 -8.96 -0.45 20.42
CA PRO A 62 -8.16 -1.51 21.08
C PRO A 62 -8.12 -2.84 20.32
N LYS A 63 -9.15 -3.17 19.56
CA LYS A 63 -9.25 -4.41 18.79
C LYS A 63 -8.20 -4.49 17.67
N ASP A 64 -7.73 -3.35 17.16
CA ASP A 64 -6.75 -3.28 16.09
C ASP A 64 -5.37 -3.79 16.50
N MET A 65 -5.07 -3.85 17.81
CA MET A 65 -3.87 -4.53 18.31
C MET A 65 -3.82 -6.00 17.88
N TYR A 66 -4.97 -6.59 17.60
CA TYR A 66 -5.14 -7.96 17.11
C TYR A 66 -5.61 -8.02 15.67
N LEU A 67 -5.42 -6.96 14.87
CA LEU A 67 -6.02 -6.80 13.55
C LEU A 67 -5.88 -8.05 12.68
N SER A 68 -4.67 -8.58 12.51
CA SER A 68 -4.42 -9.76 11.68
C SER A 68 -5.18 -10.99 12.17
N ARG A 69 -5.21 -11.19 13.50
CA ARG A 69 -5.92 -12.33 14.10
C ARG A 69 -7.43 -12.18 13.96
N VAL A 70 -7.96 -10.98 14.17
CA VAL A 70 -9.39 -10.67 14.00
C VAL A 70 -9.79 -10.83 12.53
N ALA A 71 -8.98 -10.31 11.61
CA ALA A 71 -9.20 -10.46 10.17
C ALA A 71 -9.17 -11.94 9.74
N ALA A 72 -8.22 -12.72 10.25
CA ALA A 72 -8.12 -14.15 9.98
C ALA A 72 -9.38 -14.91 10.42
N ILE A 73 -9.77 -14.80 11.69
CA ILE A 73 -10.92 -15.54 12.25
C ILE A 73 -12.23 -15.10 11.60
N ASN A 74 -12.49 -13.79 11.55
CA ASN A 74 -13.72 -13.26 10.96
C ASN A 74 -13.76 -13.43 9.43
N GLY A 75 -12.60 -13.61 8.79
CA GLY A 75 -12.43 -13.93 7.39
C GLY A 75 -12.63 -15.41 7.06
N GLY A 76 -12.73 -16.28 8.07
CA GLY A 76 -13.02 -17.70 7.90
C GLY A 76 -11.82 -18.63 8.05
N CYS A 77 -10.65 -18.14 8.50
CA CYS A 77 -9.53 -19.01 8.86
C CYS A 77 -9.84 -19.81 10.13
N GLY A 78 -9.17 -20.96 10.29
CA GLY A 78 -9.33 -21.81 11.47
C GLY A 78 -8.80 -21.17 12.76
N GLU A 79 -9.31 -21.57 13.91
CA GLU A 79 -8.82 -21.11 15.22
C GLU A 79 -7.34 -21.46 15.46
N GLY A 80 -6.84 -22.51 14.81
CA GLY A 80 -5.42 -22.89 14.83
C GLY A 80 -4.49 -21.99 14.03
N THR A 81 -4.99 -21.07 13.19
CA THR A 81 -4.17 -20.20 12.32
C THR A 81 -3.52 -19.08 13.13
N PRO A 82 -2.20 -19.06 13.36
CA PRO A 82 -1.52 -17.93 14.00
C PRO A 82 -1.54 -16.70 13.10
N ALA A 83 -1.47 -15.52 13.72
CA ALA A 83 -1.45 -14.26 13.00
C ALA A 83 -0.71 -13.17 13.78
N PHE A 84 -0.07 -12.23 13.09
CA PHE A 84 0.52 -11.04 13.70
C PHE A 84 0.42 -9.80 12.80
N ASN A 85 0.39 -8.62 13.44
CA ASN A 85 0.45 -7.34 12.75
C ASN A 85 1.92 -6.97 12.49
N VAL A 86 2.19 -6.33 11.35
CA VAL A 86 3.49 -5.73 11.07
C VAL A 86 3.35 -4.24 10.83
N ASN A 87 4.22 -3.46 11.45
CA ASN A 87 4.33 -2.03 11.23
C ASN A 87 5.73 -1.68 10.70
N ARG A 88 5.78 -1.32 9.43
CA ARG A 88 6.91 -0.69 8.74
C ARG A 88 6.40 0.55 8.02
N LEU A 89 5.53 1.33 8.68
CA LEU A 89 4.87 2.50 8.10
C LEU A 89 4.31 2.21 6.70
N CYS A 90 4.61 3.05 5.72
CA CYS A 90 4.11 2.91 4.34
C CYS A 90 4.40 1.54 3.71
N GLY A 91 5.47 0.86 4.11
CA GLY A 91 5.87 -0.45 3.60
C GLY A 91 5.18 -1.65 4.25
N SER A 92 4.30 -1.44 5.24
CA SER A 92 3.73 -2.52 6.07
C SER A 92 3.01 -3.59 5.27
N GLY A 93 2.17 -3.21 4.31
CA GLY A 93 1.41 -4.16 3.49
C GLY A 93 2.30 -5.07 2.64
N LEU A 94 3.35 -4.52 2.02
CA LEU A 94 4.32 -5.33 1.27
C LEU A 94 5.20 -6.15 2.21
N GLN A 95 5.58 -5.60 3.38
CA GLN A 95 6.29 -6.36 4.41
C GLN A 95 5.47 -7.55 4.91
N ALA A 96 4.17 -7.39 5.08
CA ALA A 96 3.27 -8.47 5.47
C ALA A 96 3.29 -9.62 4.45
N ILE A 97 3.26 -9.30 3.15
CA ILE A 97 3.38 -10.28 2.07
C ILE A 97 4.74 -10.99 2.13
N VAL A 98 5.83 -10.24 2.36
CA VAL A 98 7.18 -10.81 2.53
C VAL A 98 7.25 -11.75 3.73
N ASN A 99 6.70 -11.36 4.90
CA ASN A 99 6.71 -12.21 6.09
C ASN A 99 5.86 -13.48 5.92
N ALA A 100 4.69 -13.37 5.30
CA ALA A 100 3.87 -14.52 4.95
C ALA A 100 4.61 -15.47 3.97
N SER A 101 5.33 -14.91 2.98
CA SER A 101 6.18 -15.69 2.07
C SER A 101 7.32 -16.38 2.81
N GLN A 102 7.95 -15.73 3.78
CA GLN A 102 9.03 -16.31 4.59
C GLN A 102 8.55 -17.54 5.38
N SER A 103 7.33 -17.51 5.96
CA SER A 103 6.76 -18.67 6.64
C SER A 103 6.63 -19.89 5.70
N ILE A 104 6.29 -19.66 4.43
CA ILE A 104 6.25 -20.71 3.41
C ILE A 104 7.66 -21.20 3.06
N LEU A 105 8.58 -20.28 2.77
CA LEU A 105 9.97 -20.61 2.38
C LEU A 105 10.72 -21.39 3.47
N LEU A 106 10.43 -21.09 4.74
CA LEU A 106 11.01 -21.80 5.90
C LEU A 106 10.35 -23.14 6.18
N GLY A 107 9.18 -23.42 5.57
CA GLY A 107 8.46 -24.66 5.76
C GLY A 107 7.51 -24.69 6.96
N ASP A 108 7.23 -23.55 7.57
CA ASP A 108 6.28 -23.45 8.69
C ASP A 108 4.85 -23.74 8.24
N THR A 109 4.53 -23.42 6.98
CA THR A 109 3.22 -23.65 6.36
C THR A 109 3.32 -23.78 4.85
N ASP A 110 2.30 -24.37 4.22
CA ASP A 110 2.16 -24.42 2.75
C ASP A 110 1.27 -23.29 2.22
N VAL A 111 0.42 -22.69 3.07
CA VAL A 111 -0.52 -21.63 2.70
C VAL A 111 -0.47 -20.51 3.72
N ALA A 112 -0.29 -19.29 3.26
CA ALA A 112 -0.29 -18.10 4.10
C ALA A 112 -1.06 -16.95 3.42
N ILE A 113 -1.53 -15.99 4.23
CA ILE A 113 -2.15 -14.76 3.74
C ILE A 113 -1.29 -13.58 4.16
N GLY A 114 -0.88 -12.76 3.18
CA GLY A 114 -0.26 -11.47 3.41
C GLY A 114 -1.20 -10.35 2.97
N GLY A 115 -1.30 -9.30 3.77
CA GLY A 115 -2.21 -8.20 3.43
C GLY A 115 -1.91 -6.91 4.19
N GLY A 116 -2.85 -6.01 4.18
CA GLY A 116 -2.82 -4.79 4.97
C GLY A 116 -4.22 -4.18 5.07
N ALA A 117 -4.50 -3.54 6.19
CA ALA A 117 -5.73 -2.80 6.41
C ALA A 117 -5.43 -1.54 7.22
N GLU A 118 -5.92 -0.41 6.75
CA GLU A 118 -5.75 0.88 7.40
C GLU A 118 -7.03 1.70 7.25
N ASN A 119 -7.45 2.36 8.32
CA ASN A 119 -8.47 3.39 8.26
C ASN A 119 -7.92 4.66 8.91
N MET A 120 -7.38 5.56 8.08
CA MET A 120 -6.76 6.79 8.56
C MET A 120 -7.80 7.82 8.99
N SER A 121 -9.05 7.69 8.54
CA SER A 121 -10.17 8.53 8.97
C SER A 121 -10.54 8.32 10.45
N ARG A 122 -10.21 7.16 11.04
CA ARG A 122 -10.54 6.79 12.42
C ARG A 122 -9.39 6.96 13.40
N VAL A 123 -8.23 7.41 12.95
CA VAL A 123 -7.04 7.54 13.81
C VAL A 123 -7.33 8.44 15.00
N PRO A 124 -7.04 8.02 16.25
CA PRO A 124 -7.41 8.76 17.45
C PRO A 124 -6.43 9.88 17.77
N PHE A 125 -6.90 10.81 18.60
CA PHE A 125 -6.04 11.66 19.38
C PHE A 125 -5.68 10.99 20.70
N ALA A 126 -4.41 11.09 21.15
CA ALA A 126 -3.91 10.51 22.38
C ALA A 126 -3.46 11.58 23.36
N SER A 127 -3.75 11.38 24.64
CA SER A 127 -3.18 12.17 25.72
C SER A 127 -2.11 11.36 26.46
N LEU A 128 -0.85 11.75 26.30
CA LEU A 128 0.30 10.94 26.72
C LEU A 128 0.47 10.88 28.27
N ASN A 129 -0.04 11.86 28.98
CA ASN A 129 0.11 11.98 30.45
C ASN A 129 -1.15 11.63 31.24
N MET A 130 -2.29 11.34 30.59
CA MET A 130 -3.56 11.09 31.28
C MET A 130 -3.61 9.80 32.08
N ARG A 131 -2.74 8.81 31.80
CA ARG A 131 -2.68 7.56 32.57
C ARG A 131 -2.40 7.82 34.07
N TRP A 132 -1.63 8.83 34.37
CA TRP A 132 -1.27 9.23 35.75
C TRP A 132 -2.04 10.46 36.24
N GLY A 133 -2.99 10.94 35.45
CA GLY A 133 -3.78 12.15 35.68
C GLY A 133 -3.02 13.43 35.34
N ALA A 134 -3.72 14.40 34.80
CA ALA A 134 -3.21 15.76 34.68
C ALA A 134 -3.38 16.43 36.05
N ARG A 135 -2.34 16.38 36.87
CA ARG A 135 -2.42 16.79 38.29
C ARG A 135 -2.70 18.28 38.49
N MET A 136 -2.18 19.13 37.60
CA MET A 136 -2.39 20.57 37.59
C MET A 136 -2.02 21.16 36.22
N GLY A 137 -2.80 22.09 35.70
CA GLY A 137 -2.61 22.72 34.40
C GLY A 137 -3.22 21.92 33.23
N ASP A 138 -3.05 22.45 32.02
CA ASP A 138 -3.62 21.91 30.79
C ASP A 138 -2.91 20.62 30.36
N THR A 139 -3.66 19.72 29.70
CA THR A 139 -3.10 18.55 29.01
C THR A 139 -3.25 18.69 27.50
N LYS A 140 -2.26 18.18 26.74
CA LYS A 140 -2.28 18.20 25.29
C LYS A 140 -2.85 16.90 24.75
N MET A 141 -3.63 17.01 23.66
CA MET A 141 -3.99 15.89 22.81
C MET A 141 -3.06 15.88 21.60
N VAL A 142 -2.51 14.71 21.27
CA VAL A 142 -1.62 14.49 20.13
C VAL A 142 -2.39 13.76 19.05
N ASP A 143 -2.42 14.32 17.86
CA ASP A 143 -2.96 13.65 16.67
C ASP A 143 -2.01 12.53 16.27
N MET A 144 -2.46 11.27 16.43
CA MET A 144 -1.63 10.09 16.13
C MET A 144 -1.43 9.89 14.62
N MET A 145 -2.34 10.42 13.79
CA MET A 145 -2.16 10.42 12.34
C MET A 145 -1.01 11.35 11.93
N ILE A 146 -1.02 12.58 12.43
CA ILE A 146 0.10 13.52 12.21
C ILE A 146 1.39 12.95 12.79
N GLY A 147 1.33 12.25 13.91
CA GLY A 147 2.48 11.55 14.50
C GLY A 147 3.10 10.52 13.57
N ALA A 148 2.28 9.73 12.86
CA ALA A 148 2.75 8.75 11.88
C ALA A 148 3.35 9.40 10.61
N LEU A 149 3.00 10.66 10.32
CA LEU A 149 3.48 11.43 9.17
C LEU A 149 4.65 12.37 9.50
N HIS A 150 5.22 12.28 10.71
CA HIS A 150 6.42 13.03 11.11
C HIS A 150 7.64 12.12 11.21
N ASP A 151 8.76 12.64 10.72
CA ASP A 151 10.07 12.00 10.91
C ASP A 151 10.51 12.16 12.38
N PRO A 152 10.81 11.06 13.09
CA PRO A 152 11.15 11.13 14.51
C PRO A 152 12.57 11.65 14.79
N PHE A 153 13.45 11.63 13.77
CA PHE A 153 14.84 12.06 13.93
C PHE A 153 15.01 13.57 13.79
N HIS A 154 14.24 14.19 12.88
CA HIS A 154 14.35 15.61 12.56
C HIS A 154 13.09 16.40 12.96
N ASN A 155 12.04 15.70 13.41
CA ASN A 155 10.76 16.29 13.77
C ASN A 155 10.15 17.16 12.66
N ILE A 156 10.22 16.65 11.43
CA ILE A 156 9.66 17.30 10.23
C ILE A 156 8.56 16.44 9.61
N HIS A 157 7.56 17.07 9.04
CA HIS A 157 6.50 16.36 8.32
C HIS A 157 7.06 15.68 7.07
N MET A 158 6.49 14.52 6.65
CA MET A 158 6.92 13.80 5.44
C MET A 158 6.90 14.68 4.18
N GLY A 159 5.98 15.65 4.10
CA GLY A 159 5.96 16.63 3.01
C GLY A 159 7.21 17.52 2.94
N VAL A 160 7.85 17.82 4.08
CA VAL A 160 9.13 18.55 4.11
C VAL A 160 10.25 17.67 3.55
N THR A 161 10.21 16.36 3.77
CA THR A 161 11.18 15.44 3.13
C THR A 161 11.01 15.41 1.62
N ALA A 162 9.78 15.56 1.11
CA ALA A 162 9.51 15.69 -0.32
C ALA A 162 10.04 17.00 -0.90
N GLU A 163 9.90 18.13 -0.19
CA GLU A 163 10.53 19.42 -0.57
C GLU A 163 12.07 19.30 -0.61
N ASN A 164 12.66 18.60 0.37
CA ASN A 164 14.11 18.33 0.37
C ASN A 164 14.55 17.55 -0.89
N ILE A 165 13.75 16.57 -1.32
CA ILE A 165 14.00 15.82 -2.54
C ILE A 165 13.84 16.72 -3.77
N ALA A 166 12.77 17.52 -3.84
CA ALA A 166 12.57 18.45 -4.94
C ALA A 166 13.78 19.36 -5.13
N ALA A 167 14.28 19.97 -4.04
CA ALA A 167 15.45 20.84 -4.06
C ALA A 167 16.73 20.08 -4.50
N LYS A 168 17.00 18.91 -3.91
CA LYS A 168 18.25 18.18 -4.15
C LYS A 168 18.34 17.52 -5.52
N TRP A 169 17.21 17.01 -6.06
CA TRP A 169 17.15 16.36 -7.37
C TRP A 169 16.76 17.29 -8.51
N GLY A 170 16.49 18.56 -8.19
CA GLY A 170 16.10 19.57 -9.18
C GLY A 170 14.73 19.27 -9.80
N ILE A 171 13.78 18.73 -9.01
CA ILE A 171 12.41 18.45 -9.46
C ILE A 171 11.57 19.72 -9.29
N THR A 172 11.11 20.28 -10.39
CA THR A 172 10.34 21.53 -10.38
C THR A 172 8.90 21.30 -9.90
N ARG A 173 8.20 22.37 -9.55
CA ARG A 173 6.77 22.34 -9.27
C ARG A 173 5.98 21.83 -10.50
N GLU A 174 6.37 22.23 -11.68
CA GLU A 174 5.70 21.81 -12.92
C GLU A 174 5.88 20.30 -13.18
N ASP A 175 7.07 19.75 -12.94
CA ASP A 175 7.30 18.30 -13.06
C ASP A 175 6.37 17.52 -12.13
N GLN A 176 6.22 18.00 -10.89
CA GLN A 176 5.35 17.39 -9.89
C GLN A 176 3.87 17.46 -10.29
N ASP A 177 3.41 18.61 -10.76
CA ASP A 177 2.02 18.79 -11.17
C ASP A 177 1.71 17.98 -12.44
N ARG A 178 2.64 17.85 -13.40
CA ARG A 178 2.48 16.98 -14.59
C ARG A 178 2.31 15.52 -14.21
N LEU A 179 3.14 15.01 -13.27
CA LEU A 179 3.00 13.65 -12.79
C LEU A 179 1.66 13.44 -12.08
N ALA A 180 1.24 14.40 -11.25
CA ALA A 180 -0.04 14.31 -10.53
C ALA A 180 -1.24 14.30 -11.48
N VAL A 181 -1.28 15.17 -12.48
CA VAL A 181 -2.32 15.17 -13.53
C VAL A 181 -2.36 13.85 -14.27
N GLU A 182 -1.20 13.33 -14.69
CA GLU A 182 -1.15 12.03 -15.37
C GLU A 182 -1.63 10.89 -14.46
N SER A 183 -1.27 10.89 -13.16
CA SER A 183 -1.76 9.90 -12.19
C SER A 183 -3.30 9.92 -12.11
N HIS A 184 -3.91 11.10 -11.97
CA HIS A 184 -5.39 11.23 -11.94
C HIS A 184 -6.04 10.76 -13.24
N ASN A 185 -5.51 11.17 -14.39
CA ASN A 185 -6.04 10.78 -15.70
C ASN A 185 -5.93 9.28 -15.96
N ARG A 186 -4.85 8.63 -15.48
CA ARG A 186 -4.68 7.17 -15.52
C ARG A 186 -5.72 6.46 -14.64
N ALA A 187 -5.94 6.93 -13.43
CA ALA A 187 -6.95 6.36 -12.52
C ALA A 187 -8.37 6.50 -13.08
N GLU A 188 -8.69 7.65 -13.68
CA GLU A 188 -9.97 7.88 -14.34
C GLU A 188 -10.18 6.92 -15.51
N ARG A 189 -9.22 6.82 -16.44
CA ARG A 189 -9.28 5.89 -17.58
C ARG A 189 -9.42 4.43 -17.12
N ALA A 190 -8.64 4.02 -16.12
CA ALA A 190 -8.68 2.66 -15.58
C ALA A 190 -10.04 2.35 -14.93
N THR A 191 -10.62 3.31 -14.21
CA THR A 191 -11.95 3.17 -13.60
C THR A 191 -13.04 3.06 -14.66
N GLN A 192 -13.04 3.97 -15.65
CA GLN A 192 -14.04 3.97 -16.73
C GLN A 192 -13.97 2.74 -17.62
N SER A 193 -12.76 2.20 -17.86
CA SER A 193 -12.55 0.98 -18.65
C SER A 193 -12.70 -0.32 -17.86
N GLY A 194 -12.99 -0.24 -16.55
CA GLY A 194 -13.25 -1.41 -15.71
C GLY A 194 -12.02 -2.21 -15.31
N VAL A 195 -10.80 -1.66 -15.45
CA VAL A 195 -9.52 -2.33 -15.10
C VAL A 195 -9.51 -2.82 -13.65
N PHE A 196 -10.19 -2.11 -12.75
CA PHE A 196 -10.22 -2.44 -11.33
C PHE A 196 -11.31 -3.44 -10.93
N LYS A 197 -12.23 -3.79 -11.83
CA LYS A 197 -13.42 -4.57 -11.52
C LYS A 197 -13.10 -5.93 -10.87
N ASP A 198 -12.13 -6.64 -11.42
CA ASP A 198 -11.80 -7.99 -10.97
C ASP A 198 -10.95 -8.02 -9.70
N GLN A 199 -10.37 -6.90 -9.29
CA GLN A 199 -9.56 -6.81 -8.07
C GLN A 199 -10.33 -6.26 -6.88
N ILE A 200 -11.41 -5.48 -7.11
CA ILE A 200 -12.17 -4.84 -6.03
C ILE A 200 -13.22 -5.78 -5.45
N VAL A 201 -13.22 -5.87 -4.13
CA VAL A 201 -14.26 -6.51 -3.32
C VAL A 201 -15.20 -5.42 -2.81
N PRO A 202 -16.49 -5.45 -3.15
CA PRO A 202 -17.44 -4.45 -2.66
C PRO A 202 -17.57 -4.48 -1.13
N VAL A 203 -17.56 -3.31 -0.51
CA VAL A 203 -17.86 -3.12 0.91
C VAL A 203 -19.33 -2.75 1.06
N THR A 204 -20.06 -3.54 1.84
CA THR A 204 -21.46 -3.24 2.13
C THR A 204 -21.57 -2.16 3.21
N LEU A 205 -21.99 -0.97 2.83
CA LEU A 205 -22.23 0.16 3.73
C LEU A 205 -23.71 0.15 4.16
N LYS A 206 -23.94 -0.03 5.44
CA LYS A 206 -25.29 -0.02 6.01
C LYS A 206 -25.81 1.40 6.15
N SER A 207 -27.02 1.66 5.69
CA SER A 207 -27.68 2.94 5.91
C SER A 207 -29.17 2.77 6.23
N ARG A 208 -29.78 3.83 6.80
CA ARG A 208 -31.23 3.83 7.08
C ARG A 208 -32.10 3.73 5.81
N LYS A 209 -31.52 4.05 4.65
CA LYS A 209 -32.21 4.01 3.34
C LYS A 209 -31.95 2.69 2.58
N GLY A 210 -31.26 1.73 3.20
CA GLY A 210 -30.86 0.46 2.59
C GLY A 210 -29.33 0.37 2.44
N ASP A 211 -28.85 -0.84 2.22
CA ASP A 211 -27.43 -1.13 2.07
C ASP A 211 -26.91 -0.66 0.70
N VAL A 212 -25.72 -0.06 0.70
CA VAL A 212 -25.04 0.41 -0.51
C VAL A 212 -23.75 -0.39 -0.70
N GLN A 213 -23.51 -0.86 -1.93
CA GLN A 213 -22.26 -1.53 -2.29
C GLN A 213 -21.22 -0.49 -2.71
N TYR A 214 -20.19 -0.30 -1.90
CA TYR A 214 -19.08 0.59 -2.20
C TYR A 214 -17.99 -0.21 -2.93
N ALA A 215 -17.79 0.08 -4.22
CA ALA A 215 -16.92 -0.68 -5.12
C ALA A 215 -16.09 0.19 -6.08
N THR A 216 -16.02 1.49 -5.85
CA THR A 216 -15.28 2.43 -6.72
C THR A 216 -14.33 3.28 -5.89
N ASP A 217 -13.08 3.39 -6.31
CA ASP A 217 -12.11 4.31 -5.70
C ASP A 217 -12.63 5.75 -5.82
N GLU A 218 -12.66 6.50 -4.72
CA GLU A 218 -13.32 7.81 -4.68
C GLU A 218 -12.35 9.00 -4.61
N HIS A 219 -11.03 8.75 -4.54
CA HIS A 219 -10.07 9.81 -4.29
C HIS A 219 -9.66 10.58 -5.54
N PHE A 220 -9.55 9.94 -6.71
CA PHE A 220 -9.10 10.61 -7.92
C PHE A 220 -10.05 11.73 -8.37
N ARG A 221 -9.48 12.73 -9.04
CA ARG A 221 -10.21 13.90 -9.54
C ARG A 221 -10.39 13.76 -11.04
N PRO A 222 -11.63 13.48 -11.51
CA PRO A 222 -11.91 13.38 -12.94
C PRO A 222 -11.59 14.70 -13.67
N GLY A 223 -10.99 14.57 -14.86
CA GLY A 223 -10.65 15.73 -15.68
C GLY A 223 -9.59 16.66 -15.10
N ALA A 224 -8.70 16.18 -14.23
CA ALA A 224 -7.63 16.98 -13.62
C ALA A 224 -6.74 17.63 -14.70
N THR A 225 -6.42 18.93 -14.53
CA THR A 225 -5.61 19.70 -15.45
C THR A 225 -4.42 20.38 -14.77
N LEU A 226 -3.38 20.70 -15.53
CA LEU A 226 -2.24 21.48 -15.01
C LEU A 226 -2.66 22.85 -14.52
N GLU A 227 -3.61 23.47 -15.18
CA GLU A 227 -4.14 24.79 -14.79
C GLU A 227 -4.78 24.74 -13.38
N ASP A 228 -5.49 23.67 -13.05
CA ASP A 228 -6.11 23.52 -11.74
C ASP A 228 -5.07 23.28 -10.65
N LEU A 229 -4.05 22.44 -10.92
CA LEU A 229 -2.99 22.19 -9.95
C LEU A 229 -2.11 23.43 -9.74
N ALA A 230 -1.82 24.21 -10.78
CA ALA A 230 -1.03 25.44 -10.69
C ALA A 230 -1.63 26.49 -9.74
N LYS A 231 -2.95 26.49 -9.55
CA LYS A 231 -3.67 27.38 -8.60
C LYS A 231 -3.42 27.03 -7.13
N LEU A 232 -2.95 25.79 -6.84
CA LEU A 232 -2.78 25.31 -5.48
C LEU A 232 -1.53 25.92 -4.84
N LYS A 233 -1.65 26.29 -3.56
CA LYS A 233 -0.54 26.86 -2.80
C LYS A 233 0.30 25.74 -2.17
N PRO A 234 1.62 25.94 -2.01
CA PRO A 234 2.47 25.06 -1.22
C PRO A 234 1.96 24.89 0.21
N VAL A 235 2.04 23.65 0.73
CA VAL A 235 1.49 23.30 2.04
C VAL A 235 2.55 23.29 3.13
N PHE A 236 3.75 22.79 2.84
CA PHE A 236 4.77 22.50 3.86
C PHE A 236 5.82 23.61 4.00
N ILE A 237 6.22 24.23 2.90
CA ILE A 237 7.13 25.38 2.87
C ILE A 237 6.39 26.52 2.18
N LYS A 238 6.18 27.63 2.91
CA LYS A 238 5.37 28.77 2.41
C LYS A 238 6.05 29.52 1.28
N GLU A 239 7.37 29.78 1.42
CA GLU A 239 8.16 30.51 0.44
C GLU A 239 8.95 29.54 -0.42
N ASN A 240 8.73 29.60 -1.74
CA ASN A 240 9.37 28.71 -2.73
C ASN A 240 9.11 27.20 -2.53
N GLY A 241 8.09 26.81 -1.75
CA GLY A 241 7.66 25.43 -1.65
C GLY A 241 7.03 24.93 -2.96
N THR A 242 7.10 23.63 -3.19
CA THR A 242 6.65 23.00 -4.43
C THR A 242 5.56 21.95 -4.20
N VAL A 243 5.48 21.39 -2.97
CA VAL A 243 4.53 20.33 -2.62
C VAL A 243 3.18 20.93 -2.21
N THR A 244 2.14 20.51 -2.90
CA THR A 244 0.76 20.97 -2.70
C THR A 244 -0.17 19.81 -2.38
N ALA A 245 -1.41 20.09 -2.01
CA ALA A 245 -2.45 19.09 -1.86
C ALA A 245 -2.83 18.37 -3.17
N GLY A 246 -2.41 18.90 -4.32
CA GLY A 246 -2.67 18.30 -5.63
C GLY A 246 -1.57 17.36 -6.12
N ASN A 247 -0.35 17.50 -5.60
CA ASN A 247 0.80 16.69 -6.00
C ASN A 247 1.39 15.84 -4.85
N ALA A 248 0.59 15.63 -3.80
CA ALA A 248 0.84 14.71 -2.69
C ALA A 248 -0.27 13.66 -2.64
N SER A 249 0.04 12.49 -2.09
CA SER A 249 -0.97 11.46 -1.83
C SER A 249 -1.99 11.92 -0.78
N GLY A 250 -3.17 11.31 -0.81
CA GLY A 250 -4.21 11.55 0.19
C GLY A 250 -4.01 10.77 1.48
N ILE A 251 -4.90 11.05 2.44
CA ILE A 251 -5.14 10.27 3.64
C ILE A 251 -6.36 9.38 3.32
N ASN A 252 -6.23 8.07 3.46
CA ASN A 252 -7.17 7.14 2.86
C ASN A 252 -7.43 5.91 3.74
N ASP A 253 -8.49 5.17 3.36
CA ASP A 253 -8.99 4.01 4.06
C ASP A 253 -9.12 2.84 3.08
N ALA A 254 -8.53 1.68 3.37
CA ALA A 254 -8.69 0.48 2.54
C ALA A 254 -8.09 -0.77 3.19
N ALA A 255 -8.35 -1.93 2.57
CA ALA A 255 -7.66 -3.18 2.83
C ALA A 255 -7.37 -3.95 1.55
N ALA A 256 -6.34 -4.80 1.60
CA ALA A 256 -6.00 -5.74 0.54
C ALA A 256 -5.38 -7.02 1.12
N ALA A 257 -5.53 -8.13 0.41
CA ALA A 257 -4.95 -9.40 0.78
C ALA A 257 -4.53 -10.22 -0.45
N VAL A 258 -3.46 -10.99 -0.30
CA VAL A 258 -3.05 -12.02 -1.24
C VAL A 258 -2.95 -13.36 -0.53
N VAL A 259 -3.41 -14.42 -1.18
CA VAL A 259 -3.17 -15.80 -0.74
C VAL A 259 -1.90 -16.29 -1.41
N LEU A 260 -0.96 -16.70 -0.58
CA LEU A 260 0.34 -17.24 -0.96
C LEU A 260 0.35 -18.74 -0.72
N MET A 261 1.02 -19.49 -1.59
CA MET A 261 1.12 -20.93 -1.47
C MET A 261 2.50 -21.42 -1.91
N ASP A 262 2.96 -22.51 -1.32
CA ASP A 262 4.09 -23.26 -1.86
C ASP A 262 3.73 -23.77 -3.27
N ALA A 263 4.63 -23.63 -4.24
CA ALA A 263 4.36 -24.01 -5.63
C ALA A 263 4.02 -25.49 -5.79
N GLY A 264 4.67 -26.37 -5.00
CA GLY A 264 4.37 -27.81 -4.99
C GLY A 264 2.98 -28.09 -4.42
N ALA A 265 2.61 -27.42 -3.33
CA ALA A 265 1.28 -27.52 -2.74
C ALA A 265 0.19 -26.97 -3.68
N ALA A 266 0.45 -25.85 -4.37
CA ALA A 266 -0.44 -25.28 -5.38
C ALA A 266 -0.71 -26.28 -6.51
N LYS A 267 0.34 -26.89 -7.05
CA LYS A 267 0.24 -27.93 -8.06
C LYS A 267 -0.56 -29.13 -7.59
N ALA A 268 -0.29 -29.63 -6.38
CA ALA A 268 -0.99 -30.78 -5.81
C ALA A 268 -2.49 -30.52 -5.60
N ARG A 269 -2.88 -29.26 -5.34
CA ARG A 269 -4.29 -28.83 -5.19
C ARG A 269 -4.97 -28.44 -6.50
N GLY A 270 -4.25 -28.42 -7.62
CA GLY A 270 -4.77 -27.95 -8.91
C GLY A 270 -5.08 -26.44 -8.91
N ALA A 271 -4.46 -25.67 -8.00
CA ALA A 271 -4.60 -24.23 -7.97
C ALA A 271 -3.96 -23.60 -9.22
N LYS A 272 -4.50 -22.47 -9.67
CA LYS A 272 -3.96 -21.71 -10.81
C LYS A 272 -3.22 -20.48 -10.28
N PRO A 273 -1.88 -20.52 -10.18
CA PRO A 273 -1.14 -19.37 -9.71
C PRO A 273 -1.25 -18.19 -10.69
N LEU A 274 -1.31 -16.99 -10.14
CA LEU A 274 -1.30 -15.73 -10.88
C LEU A 274 0.13 -15.23 -11.13
N ALA A 275 0.97 -15.38 -10.10
CA ALA A 275 2.36 -14.94 -10.15
C ALA A 275 3.20 -15.70 -9.12
N ARG A 276 4.53 -15.65 -9.26
CA ARG A 276 5.48 -16.08 -8.21
C ARG A 276 6.27 -14.90 -7.66
N LEU A 277 6.62 -14.95 -6.40
CA LEU A 277 7.58 -14.01 -5.80
C LEU A 277 9.00 -14.40 -6.21
N VAL A 278 9.66 -13.55 -7.01
CA VAL A 278 11.02 -13.79 -7.51
C VAL A 278 12.07 -13.35 -6.50
N ALA A 279 11.94 -12.11 -6.01
CA ALA A 279 12.88 -11.52 -5.07
C ALA A 279 12.23 -10.38 -4.29
N TYR A 280 12.80 -10.07 -3.13
CA TYR A 280 12.49 -8.86 -2.37
C TYR A 280 13.74 -8.29 -1.72
N ALA A 281 13.73 -7.00 -1.41
CA ALA A 281 14.80 -6.33 -0.71
C ALA A 281 14.32 -5.13 0.09
N HIS A 282 15.13 -4.75 1.06
CA HIS A 282 14.97 -3.56 1.90
C HIS A 282 16.22 -2.73 1.85
N ALA A 283 16.10 -1.43 2.03
CA ALA A 283 17.24 -0.52 2.13
C ALA A 283 16.92 0.62 3.10
N GLY A 284 17.95 1.16 3.73
CA GLY A 284 17.90 2.40 4.50
C GLY A 284 18.52 3.55 3.71
N VAL A 285 18.01 4.76 3.93
CA VAL A 285 18.54 6.02 3.41
C VAL A 285 18.46 7.10 4.48
N ASP A 286 19.07 8.26 4.24
CA ASP A 286 18.92 9.42 5.13
C ASP A 286 17.42 9.77 5.32
N PRO A 287 16.91 9.82 6.57
CA PRO A 287 15.51 10.15 6.84
C PRO A 287 15.03 11.46 6.22
N LYS A 288 15.90 12.46 6.08
CA LYS A 288 15.57 13.73 5.42
C LYS A 288 15.15 13.58 3.97
N TYR A 289 15.53 12.46 3.35
CA TYR A 289 15.25 12.11 1.96
C TYR A 289 14.57 10.75 1.86
N MET A 290 13.66 10.44 2.79
CA MET A 290 13.02 9.11 2.89
C MET A 290 12.41 8.63 1.57
N GLY A 291 11.91 9.56 0.75
CA GLY A 291 11.27 9.26 -0.53
C GLY A 291 12.18 8.61 -1.56
N ILE A 292 13.51 8.65 -1.39
CA ILE A 292 14.46 7.99 -2.30
C ILE A 292 14.74 6.52 -1.93
N GLY A 293 14.19 6.03 -0.81
CA GLY A 293 14.33 4.63 -0.34
C GLY A 293 14.04 3.56 -1.39
N PRO A 294 13.06 3.73 -2.30
CA PRO A 294 12.81 2.81 -3.41
C PRO A 294 14.02 2.52 -4.29
N VAL A 295 14.92 3.49 -4.48
CA VAL A 295 16.08 3.35 -5.39
C VAL A 295 17.00 2.23 -4.95
N PRO A 296 17.65 2.29 -3.77
CA PRO A 296 18.53 1.20 -3.33
C PRO A 296 17.76 -0.11 -3.08
N ALA A 297 16.50 -0.07 -2.63
CA ALA A 297 15.70 -1.27 -2.43
C ALA A 297 15.44 -2.00 -3.76
N THR A 298 15.08 -1.26 -4.81
CA THR A 298 14.86 -1.81 -6.17
C THR A 298 16.14 -2.37 -6.77
N GLN A 299 17.25 -1.64 -6.67
CA GLN A 299 18.56 -2.10 -7.17
C GLN A 299 18.96 -3.44 -6.50
N LEU A 300 18.76 -3.56 -5.20
CA LEU A 300 19.02 -4.80 -4.45
C LEU A 300 18.07 -5.95 -4.87
N ALA A 301 16.79 -5.66 -5.08
CA ALA A 301 15.81 -6.66 -5.53
C ALA A 301 16.13 -7.16 -6.94
N LEU A 302 16.43 -6.26 -7.88
CA LEU A 302 16.83 -6.60 -9.24
C LEU A 302 18.13 -7.43 -9.25
N LYS A 303 19.12 -7.04 -8.46
CA LYS A 303 20.37 -7.82 -8.33
C LYS A 303 20.10 -9.25 -7.84
N LYS A 304 19.24 -9.42 -6.83
CA LYS A 304 18.84 -10.76 -6.33
C LYS A 304 18.11 -11.59 -7.38
N ALA A 305 17.28 -10.93 -8.19
CA ALA A 305 16.51 -11.57 -9.26
C ALA A 305 17.37 -11.89 -10.50
N GLY A 306 18.55 -11.30 -10.64
CA GLY A 306 19.35 -11.35 -11.88
C GLY A 306 18.71 -10.59 -13.03
N LEU A 307 17.92 -9.54 -12.73
CA LEU A 307 17.16 -8.74 -13.68
C LEU A 307 17.66 -7.29 -13.72
N THR A 308 17.27 -6.60 -14.77
CA THR A 308 17.45 -5.15 -14.97
C THR A 308 16.10 -4.44 -15.01
N VAL A 309 16.07 -3.11 -14.99
CA VAL A 309 14.84 -2.34 -15.14
C VAL A 309 14.15 -2.56 -16.49
N ASN A 310 14.92 -2.93 -17.52
CA ASN A 310 14.39 -3.16 -18.87
C ASN A 310 13.57 -4.46 -18.97
N ASP A 311 13.78 -5.40 -18.06
CA ASP A 311 13.05 -6.67 -18.00
C ASP A 311 11.66 -6.51 -17.39
N LEU A 312 11.38 -5.36 -16.76
CA LEU A 312 10.10 -5.09 -16.10
C LEU A 312 9.04 -4.65 -17.11
N ASP A 313 7.85 -5.20 -17.01
CA ASP A 313 6.68 -4.84 -17.83
C ASP A 313 5.71 -3.93 -17.07
N VAL A 314 5.60 -4.10 -15.75
CA VAL A 314 4.76 -3.31 -14.84
C VAL A 314 5.60 -2.82 -13.67
N ILE A 315 5.46 -1.55 -13.32
CA ILE A 315 6.11 -0.97 -12.15
C ILE A 315 5.05 -0.24 -11.32
N GLU A 316 4.76 -0.77 -10.15
CA GLU A 316 3.93 -0.10 -9.15
C GLU A 316 4.86 0.52 -8.10
N ALA A 317 5.18 1.77 -8.30
CA ALA A 317 5.98 2.60 -7.40
C ALA A 317 5.05 3.58 -6.68
N ASN A 318 4.90 3.47 -5.36
CA ASN A 318 3.95 4.32 -4.64
C ASN A 318 4.29 5.79 -4.79
N GLU A 319 3.29 6.59 -5.11
CA GLU A 319 3.35 8.04 -5.25
C GLU A 319 2.96 8.71 -3.92
N ALA A 320 3.83 8.63 -2.90
CA ALA A 320 3.58 9.34 -1.66
C ALA A 320 3.59 10.87 -1.89
N PHE A 321 4.51 11.34 -2.73
CA PHE A 321 4.63 12.70 -3.24
C PHE A 321 5.15 12.68 -4.67
N ALA A 322 4.68 13.59 -5.51
CA ALA A 322 5.15 13.67 -6.90
C ALA A 322 6.66 13.95 -6.99
N ALA A 323 7.20 14.81 -6.11
CA ALA A 323 8.63 15.08 -6.03
C ALA A 323 9.45 13.80 -5.84
N GLN A 324 9.00 12.92 -4.92
CA GLN A 324 9.63 11.64 -4.66
C GLN A 324 9.49 10.68 -5.85
N ALA A 325 8.29 10.60 -6.46
CA ALA A 325 8.04 9.70 -7.58
C ALA A 325 8.87 10.07 -8.83
N CYS A 326 8.99 11.38 -9.13
CA CYS A 326 9.86 11.90 -10.18
C CYS A 326 11.33 11.52 -9.93
N ALA A 327 11.83 11.74 -8.71
CA ALA A 327 13.22 11.44 -8.36
C ALA A 327 13.54 9.95 -8.46
N VAL A 328 12.64 9.07 -7.98
CA VAL A 328 12.79 7.61 -8.09
C VAL A 328 12.80 7.15 -9.54
N THR A 329 11.87 7.64 -10.36
CA THR A 329 11.80 7.33 -11.80
C THR A 329 13.09 7.73 -12.52
N LYS A 330 13.60 8.93 -12.21
CA LYS A 330 14.85 9.47 -12.78
C LYS A 330 16.07 8.63 -12.38
N ASP A 331 16.25 8.37 -11.08
CA ASP A 331 17.46 7.69 -10.56
C ASP A 331 17.53 6.22 -10.96
N LEU A 332 16.39 5.57 -11.13
CA LEU A 332 16.33 4.17 -11.60
C LEU A 332 16.28 4.07 -13.14
N GLY A 333 16.10 5.17 -13.87
CA GLY A 333 15.94 5.16 -15.32
C GLY A 333 14.69 4.37 -15.77
N LEU A 334 13.58 4.50 -15.03
CA LEU A 334 12.35 3.78 -15.34
C LEU A 334 11.64 4.38 -16.54
N ASP A 335 11.05 3.53 -17.39
CA ASP A 335 10.14 3.95 -18.44
C ASP A 335 8.82 4.46 -17.84
N PRO A 336 8.49 5.76 -17.97
CA PRO A 336 7.26 6.33 -17.40
C PRO A 336 5.97 5.67 -17.91
N ALA A 337 5.99 5.04 -19.08
CA ALA A 337 4.83 4.33 -19.63
C ALA A 337 4.51 3.05 -18.83
N LYS A 338 5.53 2.43 -18.23
CA LYS A 338 5.39 1.22 -17.41
C LYS A 338 5.17 1.51 -15.92
N VAL A 339 5.42 2.75 -15.47
CA VAL A 339 5.26 3.16 -14.07
C VAL A 339 3.82 3.57 -13.81
N ASN A 340 3.18 2.92 -12.83
CA ASN A 340 1.83 3.23 -12.36
C ASN A 340 0.80 3.40 -13.50
N PRO A 341 0.66 2.42 -14.42
CA PRO A 341 -0.14 2.58 -15.64
C PRO A 341 -1.62 2.92 -15.39
N ASN A 342 -2.11 2.61 -14.18
CA ASN A 342 -3.49 2.81 -13.76
C ASN A 342 -3.62 3.79 -12.57
N GLY A 343 -2.70 4.74 -12.44
CA GLY A 343 -2.64 5.65 -11.28
C GLY A 343 -2.05 5.00 -10.03
N SER A 344 -1.74 5.79 -9.01
CA SER A 344 -1.14 5.33 -7.76
C SER A 344 -1.50 6.26 -6.59
N GLY A 345 -0.62 6.43 -5.61
CA GLY A 345 -0.90 7.10 -4.34
C GLY A 345 -1.51 8.50 -4.45
N ILE A 346 -1.10 9.30 -5.43
CA ILE A 346 -1.65 10.66 -5.62
C ILE A 346 -3.12 10.60 -6.05
N SER A 347 -3.44 9.74 -7.00
CA SER A 347 -4.78 9.65 -7.57
C SER A 347 -5.69 8.67 -6.82
N LEU A 348 -5.21 7.48 -6.50
CA LEU A 348 -6.01 6.44 -5.85
C LEU A 348 -6.01 6.55 -4.33
N GLY A 349 -4.93 7.09 -3.74
CA GLY A 349 -4.79 7.24 -2.31
C GLY A 349 -3.70 6.35 -1.68
N HIS A 350 -3.37 6.68 -0.41
CA HIS A 350 -2.28 6.04 0.32
C HIS A 350 -2.66 5.66 1.75
N PRO A 351 -3.53 4.65 1.95
CA PRO A 351 -3.79 4.08 3.28
C PRO A 351 -2.54 3.34 3.75
N ILE A 352 -1.72 4.00 4.58
CA ILE A 352 -0.30 3.68 4.82
C ILE A 352 -0.01 2.20 5.10
N GLY A 353 -0.74 1.56 6.00
CA GLY A 353 -0.54 0.14 6.35
C GLY A 353 -1.00 -0.84 5.28
N ALA A 354 -1.93 -0.42 4.40
CA ALA A 354 -2.50 -1.27 3.35
C ALA A 354 -1.82 -1.09 1.99
N THR A 355 -1.18 0.05 1.72
CA THR A 355 -0.72 0.44 0.37
C THR A 355 0.16 -0.61 -0.29
N GLY A 356 1.11 -1.21 0.44
CA GLY A 356 2.00 -2.23 -0.14
C GLY A 356 1.25 -3.45 -0.66
N ALA A 357 0.17 -3.85 0.02
CA ALA A 357 -0.71 -4.93 -0.46
C ALA A 357 -1.59 -4.47 -1.62
N LEU A 358 -2.14 -3.25 -1.57
CA LEU A 358 -2.95 -2.67 -2.64
C LEU A 358 -2.20 -2.61 -3.98
N ILE A 359 -0.99 -2.06 -3.98
CA ILE A 359 -0.21 -1.96 -5.21
C ILE A 359 0.34 -3.31 -5.67
N THR A 360 0.52 -4.28 -4.77
CA THR A 360 0.81 -5.67 -5.15
C THR A 360 -0.37 -6.30 -5.90
N VAL A 361 -1.59 -6.12 -5.40
CA VAL A 361 -2.82 -6.57 -6.09
C VAL A 361 -2.90 -5.94 -7.48
N LYS A 362 -2.71 -4.62 -7.58
CA LYS A 362 -2.71 -3.89 -8.86
C LYS A 362 -1.67 -4.43 -9.82
N ALA A 363 -0.42 -4.63 -9.37
CA ALA A 363 0.67 -5.15 -10.17
C ALA A 363 0.36 -6.54 -10.76
N ILE A 364 -0.16 -7.45 -9.93
CA ILE A 364 -0.50 -8.81 -10.35
C ILE A 364 -1.63 -8.80 -11.38
N HIS A 365 -2.70 -8.04 -11.14
CA HIS A 365 -3.82 -7.93 -12.10
C HIS A 365 -3.39 -7.28 -13.41
N GLU A 366 -2.52 -6.26 -13.36
CA GLU A 366 -2.01 -5.60 -14.56
C GLU A 366 -1.12 -6.54 -15.38
N LEU A 367 -0.24 -7.33 -14.74
CA LEU A 367 0.53 -8.37 -15.43
C LEU A 367 -0.37 -9.36 -16.17
N GLN A 368 -1.47 -9.80 -15.55
CA GLN A 368 -2.44 -10.68 -16.19
C GLN A 368 -3.11 -9.99 -17.39
N ARG A 369 -3.52 -8.73 -17.21
CA ARG A 369 -4.22 -7.95 -18.24
C ARG A 369 -3.38 -7.72 -19.50
N ILE A 370 -2.10 -7.34 -19.34
CA ILE A 370 -1.19 -7.04 -20.47
C ILE A 370 -0.40 -8.25 -20.94
N GLN A 371 -0.56 -9.41 -20.29
CA GLN A 371 0.24 -10.61 -20.51
C GLN A 371 1.76 -10.37 -20.34
N GLY A 372 2.12 -9.39 -19.47
CA GLY A 372 3.49 -9.08 -19.12
C GLY A 372 4.12 -10.19 -18.28
N ARG A 373 5.45 -10.16 -18.13
CA ARG A 373 6.18 -11.19 -17.39
C ARG A 373 6.57 -10.74 -15.99
N TYR A 374 7.23 -9.60 -15.83
CA TYR A 374 7.75 -9.13 -14.55
C TYR A 374 7.10 -7.85 -14.08
N ALA A 375 6.73 -7.81 -12.80
CA ALA A 375 6.31 -6.61 -12.11
C ALA A 375 7.23 -6.27 -10.95
N LEU A 376 7.54 -4.99 -10.80
CA LEU A 376 8.15 -4.40 -9.62
C LEU A 376 7.09 -3.74 -8.76
N VAL A 377 7.12 -4.00 -7.46
CA VAL A 377 6.35 -3.27 -6.44
C VAL A 377 7.33 -2.62 -5.48
N THR A 378 7.30 -1.31 -5.35
CA THR A 378 8.24 -0.59 -4.48
C THR A 378 7.60 0.66 -3.84
N MET A 379 8.13 1.06 -2.70
CA MET A 379 7.68 2.25 -1.98
C MET A 379 8.72 2.80 -1.02
N CYS A 380 8.64 4.11 -0.80
CA CYS A 380 9.35 4.80 0.27
C CYS A 380 8.64 4.55 1.62
N ILE A 381 9.38 4.72 2.68
CA ILE A 381 8.93 4.45 4.04
C ILE A 381 9.46 5.57 4.95
N GLY A 382 8.60 6.15 5.76
CA GLY A 382 8.97 7.14 6.76
C GLY A 382 10.13 6.66 7.64
N GLY A 383 10.99 7.59 8.09
CA GLY A 383 12.21 7.27 8.83
C GLY A 383 13.39 6.85 7.94
N GLY A 384 13.28 7.01 6.60
CA GLY A 384 14.40 6.79 5.68
C GLY A 384 14.61 5.35 5.28
N GLN A 385 13.58 4.68 4.74
CA GLN A 385 13.68 3.29 4.29
C GLN A 385 12.99 3.11 2.93
N GLY A 386 13.25 1.98 2.29
CA GLY A 386 12.56 1.49 1.11
C GLY A 386 12.40 -0.03 1.13
N ILE A 387 11.38 -0.50 0.44
CA ILE A 387 11.11 -1.92 0.19
C ILE A 387 10.78 -2.12 -1.28
N ALA A 388 11.23 -3.23 -1.85
CA ALA A 388 10.92 -3.63 -3.21
C ALA A 388 10.66 -5.14 -3.28
N ALA A 389 9.72 -5.55 -4.13
CA ALA A 389 9.47 -6.95 -4.46
C ALA A 389 9.25 -7.11 -5.97
N ILE A 390 9.71 -8.22 -6.52
CA ILE A 390 9.57 -8.55 -7.93
C ILE A 390 8.70 -9.80 -8.04
N PHE A 391 7.67 -9.71 -8.85
CA PHE A 391 6.76 -10.80 -9.16
C PHE A 391 6.87 -11.19 -10.64
N GLU A 392 6.77 -12.47 -10.92
CA GLU A 392 6.73 -13.00 -12.28
C GLU A 392 5.37 -13.65 -12.53
N ARG A 393 4.71 -13.30 -13.64
CA ARG A 393 3.49 -13.98 -14.08
C ARG A 393 3.84 -15.40 -14.56
N ILE A 394 3.03 -16.37 -14.16
CA ILE A 394 3.18 -17.79 -14.49
C ILE A 394 1.87 -18.39 -14.98
#